data_142f35b8f86d56fe0022d1fc09724b72
#
_entry.id   142f35b8f86d56fe0022d1fc09724b72
#
_cell.length_a   1.000
_cell.length_b   1.000
_cell.length_c   1.000
_cell.angle_alpha   90.00
_cell.angle_beta   90.00
_cell.angle_gamma   90.00
#
_symmetry.space_group_name_H-M   'P 1'
#
loop_
_entity.id
_entity.type
_entity.pdbx_description
1 polymer ?
#
loop_
_entity_poly.entity_id
_entity_poly.type
_entity_poly.pdbx_seq_one_letter_code
_entity_poly.pdbx_strand_id
1 'polypeptide(L)'
;MRKAVLGAAVAALAIVLSACGGGGDDQGSGATATTAAAQQAAEGTVAVASTGLGEVLVDAKGRTLYVFTKDKGDQSVCSGKCAVAWPALTVTGAVTPGTGVEASLLSTSKQANGSSQVTYGGKPLYYFAGDKAPGDTKGQGLNGVWWVVKGDGSLVQSRG
;
A
#
# COMPACT_ATOMS: atom_id res chain seq x y z
N MET A 1 -31.18 27.42 42.94
CA MET A 1 -31.49 28.78 42.44
C MET A 1 -31.43 28.71 40.93
N ARG A 2 -32.58 28.56 40.29
CA ARG A 2 -33.31 29.54 39.47
C ARG A 2 -32.36 30.17 38.42
N LYS A 3 -32.58 30.16 37.11
CA LYS A 3 -33.84 30.35 36.34
C LYS A 3 -33.63 29.83 34.91
N ALA A 4 -34.72 29.30 34.35
CA ALA A 4 -34.99 29.12 32.95
C ALA A 4 -35.30 30.47 32.27
N VAL A 5 -35.00 30.57 30.96
CA VAL A 5 -35.75 31.46 30.05
C VAL A 5 -35.95 30.73 28.72
N LEU A 6 -37.22 30.52 28.42
CA LEU A 6 -37.76 30.16 27.10
C LEU A 6 -37.63 31.35 26.15
N GLY A 7 -37.49 31.07 24.87
CA GLY A 7 -37.70 31.98 23.79
C GLY A 7 -38.05 31.21 22.50
N ALA A 8 -39.35 31.12 22.24
CA ALA A 8 -39.95 30.61 20.98
C ALA A 8 -40.30 31.78 20.09
N ALA A 9 -40.14 31.60 18.74
CA ALA A 9 -40.91 32.23 17.66
C ALA A 9 -40.42 31.64 16.36
N VAL A 10 -41.13 30.78 15.70
CA VAL A 10 -42.31 30.85 14.81
C VAL A 10 -42.06 31.53 13.44
N ALA A 11 -42.26 30.69 12.43
CA ALA A 11 -42.80 30.84 11.09
C ALA A 11 -41.98 31.60 10.02
N ALA A 12 -41.77 30.99 8.85
CA ALA A 12 -42.67 31.11 7.73
C ALA A 12 -42.32 30.17 6.57
N LEU A 13 -43.34 29.55 6.13
CA LEU A 13 -43.61 28.74 4.96
C LEU A 13 -43.38 29.50 3.64
N ALA A 14 -42.65 28.91 2.70
CA ALA A 14 -42.81 29.23 1.29
C ALA A 14 -42.62 27.96 0.46
N ILE A 15 -43.74 27.38 0.09
CA ILE A 15 -43.88 26.34 -0.93
C ILE A 15 -43.79 27.00 -2.30
N VAL A 16 -42.84 26.61 -3.12
CA VAL A 16 -42.92 26.79 -4.57
C VAL A 16 -42.87 25.41 -5.20
N LEU A 17 -44.06 24.91 -5.57
CA LEU A 17 -44.18 23.82 -6.56
C LEU A 17 -43.86 24.42 -7.93
N SER A 18 -42.89 23.82 -8.60
CA SER A 18 -42.84 23.80 -10.05
C SER A 18 -42.65 22.38 -10.49
N ALA A 19 -43.70 21.80 -10.96
CA ALA A 19 -43.70 20.54 -11.68
C ALA A 19 -43.37 20.81 -13.15
N CYS A 20 -42.59 19.90 -13.73
CA CYS A 20 -42.52 19.34 -15.07
C CYS A 20 -41.09 18.97 -15.32
N GLY A 21 -40.73 17.80 -15.63
CA GLY A 21 -41.22 16.71 -16.38
C GLY A 21 -40.05 15.95 -16.92
N GLY A 22 -40.13 14.66 -16.93
CA GLY A 22 -39.38 13.90 -17.93
C GLY A 22 -38.09 13.24 -17.54
N GLY A 23 -38.18 11.97 -17.32
CA GLY A 23 -37.30 11.01 -17.98
C GLY A 23 -35.95 10.73 -17.37
N GLY A 24 -35.78 9.49 -16.93
CA GLY A 24 -34.56 8.80 -17.23
C GLY A 24 -33.57 8.63 -16.08
N ASP A 25 -33.65 7.45 -15.52
CA ASP A 25 -32.49 6.57 -15.31
C ASP A 25 -31.50 6.85 -14.20
N ASP A 26 -31.62 5.99 -13.22
CA ASP A 26 -30.53 5.24 -12.57
C ASP A 26 -29.14 5.84 -12.72
N GLN A 27 -28.64 6.43 -11.66
CA GLN A 27 -27.23 6.33 -11.32
C GLN A 27 -26.99 6.81 -9.90
N GLY A 28 -27.14 5.94 -8.99
CA GLY A 28 -26.69 6.22 -7.65
C GLY A 28 -26.33 4.95 -6.94
N SER A 29 -25.17 4.39 -7.18
CA SER A 29 -24.50 3.45 -6.25
C SER A 29 -23.19 2.85 -6.81
N GLY A 30 -22.46 3.57 -7.65
CA GLY A 30 -21.19 3.07 -8.20
C GLY A 30 -19.90 3.67 -7.60
N ALA A 31 -19.99 4.80 -6.90
CA ALA A 31 -18.80 5.59 -6.56
C ALA A 31 -17.99 5.04 -5.36
N THR A 32 -18.63 4.43 -4.38
CA THR A 32 -17.95 3.97 -3.17
C THR A 32 -17.19 2.65 -3.35
N ALA A 33 -17.72 1.73 -4.12
CA ALA A 33 -17.07 0.45 -4.37
C ALA A 33 -15.84 0.59 -5.29
N THR A 34 -15.92 1.47 -6.28
CA THR A 34 -14.80 1.73 -7.22
C THR A 34 -13.63 2.41 -6.53
N THR A 35 -13.89 3.33 -5.59
CA THR A 35 -12.82 4.01 -4.84
C THR A 35 -12.10 3.06 -3.89
N ALA A 36 -12.85 2.18 -3.21
CA ALA A 36 -12.25 1.19 -2.30
C ALA A 36 -11.42 0.14 -3.06
N ALA A 37 -11.90 -0.35 -4.20
CA ALA A 37 -11.15 -1.27 -5.05
C ALA A 37 -9.90 -0.63 -5.66
N ALA A 38 -9.95 0.64 -6.06
CA ALA A 38 -8.79 1.38 -6.56
C ALA A 38 -7.74 1.64 -5.46
N GLN A 39 -8.17 1.90 -4.22
CA GLN A 39 -7.27 2.05 -3.08
C GLN A 39 -6.62 0.73 -2.67
N GLN A 40 -7.35 -0.39 -2.71
CA GLN A 40 -6.81 -1.73 -2.46
C GLN A 40 -5.82 -2.16 -3.55
N ALA A 41 -6.09 -1.85 -4.82
CA ALA A 41 -5.15 -2.08 -5.90
C ALA A 41 -3.87 -1.24 -5.74
N ALA A 42 -3.98 -0.01 -5.23
CA ALA A 42 -2.81 0.83 -4.95
C ALA A 42 -1.93 0.27 -3.82
N GLU A 43 -2.53 -0.34 -2.79
CA GLU A 43 -1.77 -0.94 -1.66
C GLU A 43 -1.01 -2.21 -2.04
N GLY A 44 -1.48 -2.95 -3.04
CA GLY A 44 -0.83 -4.17 -3.53
C GLY A 44 0.01 -3.97 -4.80
N THR A 45 0.24 -2.75 -5.27
CA THR A 45 1.02 -2.50 -6.47
C THR A 45 2.52 -2.46 -6.15
N VAL A 46 3.29 -3.23 -6.93
CA VAL A 46 4.76 -3.16 -6.95
C VAL A 46 5.20 -2.64 -8.30
N ALA A 47 6.07 -1.66 -8.34
CA ALA A 47 6.60 -1.05 -9.56
C ALA A 47 8.11 -0.87 -9.47
N VAL A 48 8.74 -0.48 -10.57
CA VAL A 48 10.15 -0.07 -10.60
C VAL A 48 10.22 1.45 -10.63
N ALA A 49 11.11 2.03 -9.83
CA ALA A 49 11.42 3.45 -9.86
C ALA A 49 12.94 3.70 -9.79
N SER A 50 13.38 4.82 -10.35
CA SER A 50 14.77 5.26 -10.28
C SER A 50 15.07 5.86 -8.91
N THR A 51 16.17 5.41 -8.31
CA THR A 51 16.72 5.89 -7.03
C THR A 51 18.21 6.18 -7.18
N GLY A 52 18.87 6.60 -6.11
CA GLY A 52 20.34 6.72 -6.08
C GLY A 52 21.10 5.41 -6.32
N LEU A 53 20.43 4.27 -6.20
CA LEU A 53 20.98 2.93 -6.46
C LEU A 53 20.61 2.37 -7.86
N GLY A 54 19.99 3.19 -8.72
CA GLY A 54 19.44 2.80 -10.00
C GLY A 54 17.95 2.42 -9.90
N GLU A 55 17.50 1.60 -10.83
CA GLU A 55 16.11 1.14 -10.89
C GLU A 55 15.87 0.01 -9.90
N VAL A 56 14.91 0.23 -8.98
CA VAL A 56 14.62 -0.69 -7.87
C VAL A 56 13.12 -0.84 -7.68
N LEU A 57 12.71 -1.90 -6.99
CA LEU A 57 11.32 -2.14 -6.63
C LEU A 57 10.85 -1.13 -5.58
N VAL A 58 9.67 -0.58 -5.84
CA VAL A 58 8.94 0.32 -4.94
C VAL A 58 7.47 -0.08 -4.87
N ASP A 59 6.77 0.40 -3.85
CA ASP A 59 5.32 0.33 -3.82
C ASP A 59 4.66 1.50 -4.59
N ALA A 60 3.33 1.53 -4.63
CA ALA A 60 2.57 2.58 -5.29
C ALA A 60 2.83 4.01 -4.75
N LYS A 61 3.43 4.14 -3.58
CA LYS A 61 3.80 5.42 -2.95
C LYS A 61 5.28 5.77 -3.16
N GLY A 62 6.01 4.97 -3.93
CA GLY A 62 7.44 5.15 -4.18
C GLY A 62 8.34 4.74 -3.03
N ARG A 63 7.84 3.99 -2.04
CA ARG A 63 8.65 3.47 -0.94
C ARG A 63 9.47 2.28 -1.42
N THR A 64 10.75 2.28 -1.13
CA THR A 64 11.68 1.22 -1.53
C THR A 64 11.38 -0.11 -0.87
N LEU A 65 11.53 -1.19 -1.63
CA LEU A 65 11.30 -2.56 -1.18
C LEU A 65 12.60 -3.33 -1.05
N TYR A 66 12.68 -4.12 0.01
CA TYR A 66 13.86 -4.86 0.43
C TYR A 66 13.55 -6.35 0.58
N VAL A 67 14.59 -7.15 0.49
CA VAL A 67 14.57 -8.57 0.88
C VAL A 67 15.55 -8.83 2.01
N PHE A 68 15.24 -9.87 2.79
CA PHE A 68 16.08 -10.36 3.88
C PHE A 68 16.73 -11.69 3.46
N THR A 69 18.03 -11.72 3.33
CA THR A 69 18.74 -12.91 2.81
C THR A 69 18.75 -14.11 3.79
N LYS A 70 18.24 -13.92 5.00
CA LYS A 70 18.08 -14.99 5.98
C LYS A 70 16.71 -15.67 5.94
N ASP A 71 15.77 -15.12 5.15
CA ASP A 71 14.48 -15.76 4.95
C ASP A 71 14.62 -17.12 4.30
N LYS A 72 13.66 -18.00 4.56
CA LYS A 72 13.64 -19.37 4.07
C LYS A 72 12.68 -19.49 2.89
N GLY A 73 13.19 -19.21 1.70
CA GLY A 73 12.35 -19.14 0.49
C GLY A 73 11.34 -18.00 0.62
N ASP A 74 10.06 -18.32 0.51
CA ASP A 74 8.94 -17.39 0.63
C ASP A 74 8.48 -17.14 2.08
N GLN A 75 9.12 -17.79 3.07
CA GLN A 75 8.77 -17.68 4.48
C GLN A 75 9.67 -16.69 5.21
N SER A 76 9.06 -15.69 5.80
CA SER A 76 9.74 -14.70 6.63
C SER A 76 10.18 -15.29 7.96
N VAL A 77 11.44 -15.02 8.33
CA VAL A 77 11.95 -15.28 9.69
C VAL A 77 12.08 -13.97 10.49
N CYS A 78 11.72 -12.84 9.90
CA CYS A 78 11.75 -11.52 10.55
C CYS A 78 10.54 -11.35 11.45
N SER A 79 10.72 -11.38 12.76
CA SER A 79 9.67 -11.26 13.77
C SER A 79 10.08 -10.36 14.93
N GLY A 80 9.14 -9.98 15.79
CA GLY A 80 9.40 -9.12 16.95
C GLY A 80 10.05 -7.79 16.58
N LYS A 81 11.21 -7.49 17.18
CA LYS A 81 11.95 -6.23 16.91
C LYS A 81 12.38 -6.10 15.43
N CYS A 82 12.64 -7.23 14.75
CA CYS A 82 12.93 -7.22 13.33
C CYS A 82 11.75 -6.65 12.54
N ALA A 83 10.54 -7.15 12.76
CA ALA A 83 9.34 -6.70 12.05
C ALA A 83 8.96 -5.24 12.34
N VAL A 84 9.39 -4.68 13.48
CA VAL A 84 9.22 -3.24 13.79
C VAL A 84 10.16 -2.40 12.92
N ALA A 85 11.41 -2.82 12.76
CA ALA A 85 12.38 -2.12 11.92
C ALA A 85 12.15 -2.38 10.43
N TRP A 86 11.63 -3.56 10.09
CA TRP A 86 11.40 -4.04 8.74
C TRP A 86 9.96 -4.53 8.57
N PRO A 87 8.99 -3.62 8.45
CA PRO A 87 7.60 -4.00 8.23
C PRO A 87 7.43 -4.78 6.92
N ALA A 88 6.71 -5.88 6.97
CA ALA A 88 6.39 -6.68 5.80
C ALA A 88 5.44 -5.94 4.85
N LEU A 89 5.66 -6.06 3.55
CA LEU A 89 4.66 -5.64 2.54
C LEU A 89 3.57 -6.70 2.52
N THR A 90 2.43 -6.41 3.14
CA THR A 90 1.28 -7.32 3.22
C THR A 90 0.11 -6.80 2.41
N VAL A 91 -0.70 -7.72 1.89
CA VAL A 91 -1.91 -7.42 1.12
C VAL A 91 -3.08 -8.27 1.60
N THR A 92 -4.28 -7.77 1.43
CA THR A 92 -5.53 -8.51 1.70
C THR A 92 -6.11 -9.19 0.46
N GLY A 93 -5.64 -8.81 -0.72
CA GLY A 93 -6.08 -9.30 -2.03
C GLY A 93 -4.93 -9.66 -2.96
N ALA A 94 -5.19 -9.58 -4.26
CA ALA A 94 -4.18 -9.81 -5.27
C ALA A 94 -3.14 -8.68 -5.29
N VAL A 95 -1.90 -9.03 -5.60
CA VAL A 95 -0.83 -8.06 -5.88
C VAL A 95 -0.85 -7.72 -7.38
N THR A 96 -0.58 -6.45 -7.70
CA THR A 96 -0.62 -5.94 -9.08
C THR A 96 0.79 -5.55 -9.54
N PRO A 97 1.28 -6.11 -10.65
CA PRO A 97 2.54 -5.66 -11.24
C PRO A 97 2.34 -4.28 -11.88
N GLY A 98 3.18 -3.34 -11.47
CA GLY A 98 3.31 -2.00 -12.06
C GLY A 98 4.39 -1.97 -13.14
N THR A 99 4.75 -0.75 -13.56
CA THR A 99 5.75 -0.54 -14.62
C THR A 99 7.11 -1.14 -14.22
N GLY A 100 7.75 -1.83 -15.16
CA GLY A 100 9.10 -2.38 -15.00
C GLY A 100 9.19 -3.66 -14.14
N VAL A 101 8.07 -4.19 -13.67
CA VAL A 101 8.02 -5.39 -12.83
C VAL A 101 7.77 -6.62 -13.70
N GLU A 102 8.54 -7.68 -13.50
CA GLU A 102 8.25 -8.99 -14.06
C GLU A 102 7.11 -9.67 -13.31
N ALA A 103 5.92 -9.73 -13.93
CA ALA A 103 4.72 -10.28 -13.32
C ALA A 103 4.89 -11.74 -12.88
N SER A 104 5.72 -12.52 -13.57
CA SER A 104 6.01 -13.91 -13.23
C SER A 104 6.79 -14.09 -11.92
N LEU A 105 7.51 -13.06 -11.48
CA LEU A 105 8.25 -13.05 -10.22
C LEU A 105 7.39 -12.58 -9.04
N LEU A 106 6.28 -11.88 -9.31
CA LEU A 106 5.43 -11.28 -8.30
C LEU A 106 4.37 -12.27 -7.81
N SER A 107 4.32 -12.51 -6.51
CA SER A 107 3.39 -13.44 -5.89
C SER A 107 3.10 -13.03 -4.44
N THR A 108 2.37 -13.86 -3.72
CA THR A 108 2.14 -13.73 -2.28
C THR A 108 2.39 -15.05 -1.58
N SER A 109 2.83 -15.00 -0.34
CA SER A 109 2.97 -16.15 0.54
C SER A 109 2.23 -15.96 1.85
N LYS A 110 1.57 -17.01 2.33
CA LYS A 110 0.97 -17.04 3.67
C LYS A 110 2.08 -17.20 4.70
N GLN A 111 2.14 -16.24 5.61
CA GLN A 111 3.10 -16.24 6.69
C GLN A 111 2.56 -16.96 7.93
N ALA A 112 3.44 -17.35 8.84
CA ALA A 112 3.08 -18.07 10.08
C ALA A 112 2.07 -17.29 10.95
N ASN A 113 2.04 -15.97 10.87
CA ASN A 113 1.07 -15.12 11.57
C ASN A 113 -0.29 -14.98 10.83
N GLY A 114 -0.49 -15.69 9.73
CA GLY A 114 -1.70 -15.68 8.92
C GLY A 114 -1.82 -14.55 7.91
N SER A 115 -0.86 -13.60 7.87
CA SER A 115 -0.86 -12.53 6.86
C SER A 115 -0.46 -13.05 5.47
N SER A 116 -0.90 -12.37 4.40
CA SER A 116 -0.40 -12.57 3.05
C SER A 116 0.69 -11.54 2.78
N GLN A 117 1.94 -11.97 2.71
CA GLN A 117 3.07 -11.11 2.39
C GLN A 117 3.40 -11.20 0.91
N VAL A 118 3.67 -10.06 0.29
CA VAL A 118 4.12 -10.00 -1.10
C VAL A 118 5.51 -10.59 -1.21
N THR A 119 5.73 -11.38 -2.25
CA THR A 119 7.03 -11.98 -2.58
C THR A 119 7.45 -11.59 -3.99
N TYR A 120 8.74 -11.52 -4.23
CA TYR A 120 9.33 -11.30 -5.54
C TYR A 120 10.48 -12.29 -5.77
N GLY A 121 10.38 -13.06 -6.85
CA GLY A 121 11.32 -14.17 -7.09
C GLY A 121 11.38 -15.15 -5.92
N GLY A 122 10.25 -15.41 -5.26
CA GLY A 122 10.15 -16.30 -4.10
C GLY A 122 10.77 -15.73 -2.81
N LYS A 123 11.03 -14.40 -2.74
CA LYS A 123 11.59 -13.75 -1.54
C LYS A 123 10.57 -12.75 -0.97
N PRO A 124 10.27 -12.80 0.34
CA PRO A 124 9.39 -11.84 0.99
C PRO A 124 9.90 -10.40 0.85
N LEU A 125 8.98 -9.46 0.61
CA LEU A 125 9.29 -8.05 0.49
C LEU A 125 8.98 -7.29 1.78
N TYR A 126 9.85 -6.33 2.07
CA TYR A 126 9.79 -5.50 3.29
C TYR A 126 10.01 -4.04 2.98
N TYR A 127 9.53 -3.19 3.89
CA TYR A 127 9.94 -1.80 4.01
C TYR A 127 11.07 -1.67 5.02
N PHE A 128 11.74 -0.54 5.02
CA PHE A 128 12.63 -0.13 6.11
C PHE A 128 12.01 1.04 6.89
N ALA A 129 11.87 0.91 8.19
CA ALA A 129 11.26 1.94 9.04
C ALA A 129 12.08 3.24 9.08
N GLY A 130 13.36 3.19 8.70
CA GLY A 130 14.25 4.34 8.58
C GLY A 130 14.05 5.17 7.31
N ASP A 131 13.41 4.62 6.27
CA ASP A 131 13.06 5.34 5.05
C ASP A 131 11.84 6.22 5.32
N LYS A 132 11.94 7.52 5.05
CA LYS A 132 10.91 8.51 5.39
C LYS A 132 10.29 9.18 4.16
N ALA A 133 10.96 9.09 3.02
CA ALA A 133 10.54 9.69 1.76
C ALA A 133 10.56 8.65 0.62
N PRO A 134 9.75 8.84 -0.43
CA PRO A 134 9.88 8.08 -1.66
C PRO A 134 11.32 8.11 -2.18
N GLY A 135 11.84 6.95 -2.60
CA GLY A 135 13.21 6.81 -3.11
C GLY A 135 14.30 6.76 -2.04
N ASP A 136 13.98 6.88 -0.75
CA ASP A 136 14.94 6.60 0.32
C ASP A 136 15.39 5.12 0.22
N THR A 137 16.71 4.90 0.41
CA THR A 137 17.33 3.56 0.33
C THR A 137 18.27 3.30 1.52
N LYS A 138 17.94 3.85 2.68
CA LYS A 138 18.77 3.82 3.89
C LYS A 138 18.91 2.41 4.49
N GLY A 139 18.05 1.49 4.06
CA GLY A 139 18.12 0.08 4.44
C GLY A 139 19.12 -0.75 3.66
N GLN A 140 19.70 -0.17 2.57
CA GLN A 140 20.61 -0.89 1.68
C GLN A 140 21.85 -1.41 2.39
N GLY A 141 22.12 -2.70 2.27
CA GLY A 141 23.30 -3.35 2.82
C GLY A 141 23.34 -3.45 4.35
N LEU A 142 22.27 -3.09 5.06
CA LEU A 142 22.24 -3.14 6.53
C LEU A 142 22.54 -4.55 7.04
N ASN A 143 23.47 -4.63 7.95
CA ASN A 143 23.99 -5.87 8.54
C ASN A 143 24.49 -6.92 7.51
N GLY A 144 24.68 -6.53 6.24
CA GLY A 144 25.06 -7.42 5.15
C GLY A 144 23.98 -8.44 4.75
N VAL A 145 22.74 -8.23 5.18
CA VAL A 145 21.63 -9.18 4.97
C VAL A 145 20.36 -8.55 4.40
N TRP A 146 20.28 -7.22 4.33
CA TRP A 146 19.14 -6.48 3.77
C TRP A 146 19.54 -5.81 2.46
N TRP A 147 18.79 -6.08 1.39
CA TRP A 147 19.15 -5.62 0.06
C TRP A 147 17.94 -5.14 -0.71
N VAL A 148 18.13 -4.05 -1.45
CA VAL A 148 17.16 -3.55 -2.41
C VAL A 148 17.09 -4.50 -3.61
N VAL A 149 15.90 -4.67 -4.18
CA VAL A 149 15.63 -5.57 -5.30
C VAL A 149 15.40 -4.76 -6.58
N LYS A 150 15.96 -5.22 -7.69
CA LYS A 150 15.70 -4.69 -9.04
C LYS A 150 14.48 -5.34 -9.67
N GLY A 151 14.00 -4.76 -10.78
CA GLY A 151 12.86 -5.27 -11.54
C GLY A 151 13.06 -6.70 -12.09
N ASP A 152 14.29 -7.12 -12.32
CA ASP A 152 14.66 -8.49 -12.75
C ASP A 152 14.80 -9.49 -11.59
N GLY A 153 14.53 -9.07 -10.34
CA GLY A 153 14.67 -9.89 -9.14
C GLY A 153 16.09 -10.00 -8.58
N SER A 154 17.08 -9.39 -9.24
CA SER A 154 18.46 -9.34 -8.74
C SER A 154 18.58 -8.34 -7.57
N LEU A 155 19.57 -8.59 -6.68
CA LEU A 155 19.83 -7.72 -5.55
C LEU A 155 20.87 -6.66 -5.91
N VAL A 156 20.66 -5.44 -5.42
CA VAL A 156 21.69 -4.40 -5.48
C VAL A 156 22.74 -4.71 -4.41
N GLN A 157 23.87 -5.29 -4.80
CA GLN A 157 24.93 -5.69 -3.84
C GLN A 157 25.98 -4.60 -3.61
N SER A 158 25.92 -3.49 -4.33
CA SER A 158 26.77 -2.31 -4.05
C SER A 158 26.24 -1.59 -2.80
N ARG A 159 27.13 -1.34 -1.85
CA ARG A 159 26.86 -0.40 -0.77
C ARG A 159 27.00 1.00 -1.37
N GLY A 160 25.93 1.80 -1.27
CA GLY A 160 25.97 3.20 -1.66
C GLY A 160 26.96 4.02 -0.80
#